data_e75183edba9a27f51c94cf60c71573be
#
_entry.id   e75183edba9a27f51c94cf60c71573be
#
_cell.length_a   1.000
_cell.length_b   1.000
_cell.length_c   1.000
_cell.angle_alpha   90.00
_cell.angle_beta   90.00
_cell.angle_gamma   90.00
#
_symmetry.space_group_name_H-M   'P 1'
#
loop_
_entity.id
_entity.type
_entity.pdbx_description
1 polymer ?
#
loop_
_entity_poly.entity_id
_entity_poly.type
_entity_poly.pdbx_seq_one_letter_code
_entity_poly.pdbx_strand_id
1 'polypeptide(L)'
;MIDRNGLLERARAPGVRLALELGCGDRKRHAEAVGIDLLDLPGVDVVGDVVEVLTALPAACVDRVWSYHFLEHIDDLGTVMRELSRVCAPGAIVDLTVPHFSNPYYFSDPTHRRPFGLYTMCYYCTDRLFSRRVPRYGLDPLFDLLNVDLVFKSPPPRYLRYGFKKAVQAIVNSGRWMQEFYEEMLCFVLPCYEVRFVLVRSNEGGGTKRI
;
A
#
# COMPACT_ATOMS: atom_id res chain seq x y z
N MET A 1 20.47 2.07 -10.67
CA MET A 1 19.47 3.16 -10.54
C MET A 1 19.77 4.27 -11.55
N ILE A 2 18.75 4.76 -12.29
CA ILE A 2 18.81 5.92 -13.21
C ILE A 2 17.82 6.96 -12.67
N ASP A 3 18.34 8.10 -12.18
CA ASP A 3 17.52 9.19 -11.65
C ASP A 3 17.41 10.31 -12.70
N ARG A 4 16.28 10.37 -13.40
CA ARG A 4 16.03 11.33 -14.49
C ARG A 4 15.62 12.72 -14.02
N ASN A 5 15.07 12.79 -12.81
CA ASN A 5 14.48 14.02 -12.28
C ASN A 5 15.28 14.62 -11.12
N GLY A 6 16.49 14.11 -10.85
CA GLY A 6 17.32 14.57 -9.73
C GLY A 6 16.64 14.35 -8.36
N LEU A 7 15.91 13.23 -8.20
CA LEU A 7 15.19 12.90 -6.96
C LEU A 7 16.11 12.98 -5.74
N LEU A 8 17.29 12.36 -5.84
CA LEU A 8 18.23 12.27 -4.71
C LEU A 8 18.82 13.64 -4.32
N GLU A 9 19.05 14.53 -5.30
CA GLU A 9 19.49 15.90 -5.04
C GLU A 9 18.36 16.71 -4.40
N ARG A 10 17.16 16.66 -4.97
CA ARG A 10 15.97 17.35 -4.45
C ARG A 10 15.62 16.90 -3.03
N ALA A 11 15.77 15.61 -2.73
CA ALA A 11 15.50 15.05 -1.41
C ALA A 11 16.40 15.61 -0.31
N ARG A 12 17.60 16.06 -0.68
CA ARG A 12 18.59 16.66 0.26
C ARG A 12 18.41 18.16 0.45
N ALA A 13 17.61 18.80 -0.41
CA ALA A 13 17.38 20.24 -0.30
C ALA A 13 16.53 20.57 0.95
N PRO A 14 16.94 21.60 1.74
CA PRO A 14 16.21 21.97 2.94
C PRO A 14 14.76 22.35 2.65
N GLY A 15 13.84 21.82 3.44
CA GLY A 15 12.40 22.14 3.35
C GLY A 15 11.67 21.46 2.19
N VAL A 16 12.34 20.71 1.33
CA VAL A 16 11.68 19.95 0.26
C VAL A 16 10.99 18.73 0.84
N ARG A 17 9.75 18.49 0.40
CA ARG A 17 8.95 17.30 0.69
C ARG A 17 8.57 16.62 -0.62
N LEU A 18 8.71 15.33 -0.64
CA LEU A 18 8.51 14.52 -1.84
C LEU A 18 7.18 13.77 -1.78
N ALA A 19 6.60 13.55 -2.95
CA ALA A 19 5.55 12.58 -3.17
C ALA A 19 6.09 11.47 -4.08
N LEU A 20 5.87 10.21 -3.74
CA LEU A 20 6.38 9.05 -4.48
C LEU A 20 5.23 8.18 -4.97
N GLU A 21 5.39 7.59 -6.16
CA GLU A 21 4.52 6.51 -6.66
C GLU A 21 5.41 5.28 -6.94
N LEU A 22 5.22 4.22 -6.13
CA LEU A 22 6.03 3.01 -6.20
C LEU A 22 5.41 1.99 -7.17
N GLY A 23 6.23 1.43 -8.06
CA GLY A 23 5.76 0.53 -9.10
C GLY A 23 4.82 1.23 -10.07
N CYS A 24 5.20 2.43 -10.56
CA CYS A 24 4.30 3.28 -11.34
C CYS A 24 4.01 2.75 -12.75
N GLY A 25 4.81 1.81 -13.25
CA GLY A 25 4.66 1.27 -14.59
C GLY A 25 4.79 2.34 -15.68
N ASP A 26 4.10 2.10 -16.80
CA ASP A 26 4.07 3.02 -17.95
C ASP A 26 3.13 4.23 -17.77
N ARG A 27 2.30 4.22 -16.73
CA ARG A 27 1.27 5.24 -16.46
C ARG A 27 1.23 5.64 -15.00
N LYS A 28 2.11 6.55 -14.65
CA LYS A 28 2.05 7.23 -13.36
C LYS A 28 0.67 7.88 -13.16
N ARG A 29 -0.01 7.59 -12.05
CA ARG A 29 -1.37 8.08 -11.76
C ARG A 29 -1.37 9.47 -11.14
N HIS A 30 -0.29 9.82 -10.43
CA HIS A 30 -0.13 11.08 -9.73
C HIS A 30 0.97 11.89 -10.40
N ALA A 31 0.58 12.92 -11.18
CA ALA A 31 1.51 13.71 -11.97
C ALA A 31 2.55 14.44 -11.10
N GLU A 32 2.17 14.80 -9.86
CA GLU A 32 3.03 15.46 -8.87
C GLU A 32 4.02 14.51 -8.19
N ALA A 33 3.77 13.20 -8.23
CA ALA A 33 4.64 12.21 -7.61
C ALA A 33 5.86 11.90 -8.49
N VAL A 34 6.96 11.53 -7.86
CA VAL A 34 8.09 10.90 -8.54
C VAL A 34 7.79 9.41 -8.70
N GLY A 35 7.66 8.96 -9.93
CA GLY A 35 7.39 7.58 -10.29
C GLY A 35 8.66 6.73 -10.25
N ILE A 36 8.65 5.66 -9.47
CA ILE A 36 9.75 4.71 -9.32
C ILE A 36 9.31 3.35 -9.87
N ASP A 37 10.10 2.76 -10.75
CA ASP A 37 9.86 1.42 -11.26
C ASP A 37 11.18 0.72 -11.61
N LEU A 38 11.18 -0.61 -11.59
CA LEU A 38 12.33 -1.41 -12.02
C LEU A 38 12.54 -1.34 -13.53
N LEU A 39 11.44 -1.21 -14.28
CA LEU A 39 11.44 -1.19 -15.74
C LEU A 39 11.61 0.25 -16.26
N ASP A 40 12.41 0.38 -17.33
CA ASP A 40 12.60 1.64 -18.04
C ASP A 40 11.41 1.90 -18.99
N LEU A 41 10.38 2.55 -18.47
CA LEU A 41 9.13 2.85 -19.18
C LEU A 41 8.89 4.37 -19.26
N PRO A 42 8.07 4.85 -20.23
CA PRO A 42 7.89 6.29 -20.50
C PRO A 42 7.42 7.14 -19.30
N GLY A 43 6.70 6.56 -18.35
CA GLY A 43 6.17 7.26 -17.16
C GLY A 43 7.09 7.25 -15.95
N VAL A 44 8.26 6.59 -16.03
CA VAL A 44 9.16 6.36 -14.90
C VAL A 44 10.17 7.48 -14.78
N ASP A 45 10.21 8.12 -13.62
CA ASP A 45 11.15 9.19 -13.28
C ASP A 45 12.48 8.64 -12.74
N VAL A 46 12.41 7.56 -11.95
CA VAL A 46 13.57 6.86 -11.39
C VAL A 46 13.48 5.38 -11.72
N VAL A 47 14.42 4.88 -12.53
CA VAL A 47 14.53 3.47 -12.88
C VAL A 47 15.45 2.76 -11.88
N GLY A 48 14.94 1.81 -11.14
CA GLY A 48 15.70 1.04 -10.16
C GLY A 48 14.84 0.23 -9.22
N ASP A 49 15.49 -0.62 -8.43
CA ASP A 49 14.83 -1.34 -7.35
C ASP A 49 14.32 -0.36 -6.29
N VAL A 50 13.07 -0.52 -5.86
CA VAL A 50 12.42 0.41 -4.91
C VAL A 50 13.17 0.46 -3.58
N VAL A 51 13.66 -0.68 -3.07
CA VAL A 51 14.42 -0.72 -1.81
C VAL A 51 15.74 0.05 -1.96
N GLU A 52 16.44 -0.13 -3.09
CA GLU A 52 17.68 0.60 -3.41
C GLU A 52 17.40 2.11 -3.43
N VAL A 53 16.35 2.54 -4.14
CA VAL A 53 15.98 3.97 -4.24
C VAL A 53 15.61 4.53 -2.86
N LEU A 54 14.74 3.85 -2.11
CA LEU A 54 14.34 4.29 -0.77
C LEU A 54 15.55 4.42 0.17
N THR A 55 16.46 3.43 0.16
CA THR A 55 17.67 3.44 1.00
C THR A 55 18.58 4.62 0.70
N ALA A 56 18.63 5.08 -0.56
CA ALA A 56 19.43 6.25 -0.96
C ALA A 56 18.81 7.60 -0.55
N LEU A 57 17.51 7.63 -0.21
CA LEU A 57 16.82 8.83 0.25
C LEU A 57 17.14 9.17 1.71
N PRO A 58 17.20 10.46 2.08
CA PRO A 58 17.27 10.90 3.48
C PRO A 58 16.03 10.45 4.28
N ALA A 59 16.18 10.40 5.61
CA ALA A 59 15.05 10.20 6.49
C ALA A 59 14.10 11.41 6.45
N ALA A 60 12.81 11.16 6.65
CA ALA A 60 11.76 12.17 6.80
C ALA A 60 11.69 13.20 5.66
N CYS A 61 11.97 12.79 4.41
CA CYS A 61 11.90 13.66 3.22
C CYS A 61 10.61 13.44 2.37
N VAL A 62 9.75 12.48 2.72
CA VAL A 62 8.55 12.12 1.95
C VAL A 62 7.30 12.41 2.76
N ASP A 63 6.34 13.13 2.16
CA ASP A 63 5.04 13.43 2.76
C ASP A 63 3.92 12.54 2.22
N ARG A 64 4.07 11.99 1.03
CA ARG A 64 3.05 11.17 0.40
C ARG A 64 3.64 9.99 -0.37
N VAL A 65 3.03 8.83 -0.23
CA VAL A 65 3.38 7.65 -1.01
C VAL A 65 2.11 7.01 -1.57
N TRP A 66 2.14 6.64 -2.83
CA TRP A 66 1.14 5.78 -3.46
C TRP A 66 1.79 4.53 -4.01
N SER A 67 1.04 3.45 -3.99
CA SER A 67 1.44 2.19 -4.63
C SER A 67 0.20 1.44 -5.11
N TYR A 68 0.24 0.98 -6.35
CA TYR A 68 -0.86 0.28 -7.00
C TYR A 68 -0.35 -0.99 -7.67
N HIS A 69 -0.78 -2.15 -7.19
CA HIS A 69 -0.42 -3.45 -7.76
C HIS A 69 1.10 -3.64 -7.90
N PHE A 70 1.82 -3.33 -6.84
CA PHE A 70 3.27 -3.44 -6.77
C PHE A 70 3.74 -4.32 -5.60
N LEU A 71 3.15 -4.14 -4.40
CA LEU A 71 3.65 -4.81 -3.19
C LEU A 71 3.46 -6.33 -3.20
N GLU A 72 2.54 -6.84 -4.01
CA GLU A 72 2.34 -8.28 -4.22
C GLU A 72 3.53 -8.95 -4.91
N HIS A 73 4.38 -8.19 -5.61
CA HIS A 73 5.57 -8.68 -6.30
C HIS A 73 6.83 -8.67 -5.42
N ILE A 74 6.77 -8.04 -4.25
CA ILE A 74 7.93 -7.83 -3.38
C ILE A 74 8.21 -9.07 -2.52
N ASP A 75 9.46 -9.55 -2.52
CA ASP A 75 9.88 -10.69 -1.69
C ASP A 75 10.01 -10.30 -0.20
N ASP A 76 10.60 -9.16 0.12
CA ASP A 76 10.76 -8.67 1.51
C ASP A 76 9.94 -7.39 1.76
N LEU A 77 8.64 -7.58 2.02
CA LEU A 77 7.74 -6.49 2.39
C LEU A 77 8.19 -5.79 3.69
N GLY A 78 8.80 -6.53 4.61
CA GLY A 78 9.28 -5.96 5.87
C GLY A 78 10.34 -4.90 5.65
N THR A 79 11.28 -5.13 4.75
CA THR A 79 12.30 -4.14 4.38
C THR A 79 11.67 -2.92 3.70
N VAL A 80 10.75 -3.11 2.75
CA VAL A 80 10.03 -1.98 2.12
C VAL A 80 9.31 -1.14 3.17
N MET A 81 8.57 -1.75 4.09
CA MET A 81 7.83 -1.03 5.13
C MET A 81 8.75 -0.27 6.10
N ARG A 82 9.91 -0.84 6.46
CA ARG A 82 10.92 -0.15 7.29
C ARG A 82 11.49 1.07 6.58
N GLU A 83 11.90 0.92 5.32
CA GLU A 83 12.45 2.04 4.53
C GLU A 83 11.40 3.11 4.28
N LEU A 84 10.15 2.75 3.97
CA LEU A 84 9.04 3.70 3.89
C LEU A 84 8.87 4.47 5.21
N SER A 85 8.89 3.76 6.34
CA SER A 85 8.80 4.42 7.66
C SER A 85 9.95 5.39 7.92
N ARG A 86 11.17 5.07 7.44
CA ARG A 86 12.35 5.92 7.61
C ARG A 86 12.29 7.18 6.74
N VAL A 87 11.90 7.03 5.46
CA VAL A 87 11.87 8.16 4.52
C VAL A 87 10.63 9.05 4.68
N CYS A 88 9.53 8.50 5.17
CA CYS A 88 8.31 9.26 5.44
C CYS A 88 8.50 10.20 6.64
N ALA A 89 8.11 11.45 6.46
CA ALA A 89 8.01 12.41 7.54
C ALA A 89 6.90 12.02 8.53
N PRO A 90 6.97 12.42 9.81
CA PRO A 90 5.84 12.28 10.72
C PRO A 90 4.56 12.89 10.14
N GLY A 91 3.47 12.13 10.13
CA GLY A 91 2.21 12.53 9.51
C GLY A 91 2.09 12.26 8.01
N ALA A 92 3.15 11.77 7.35
CA ALA A 92 3.09 11.37 5.95
C ALA A 92 2.05 10.26 5.72
N ILE A 93 1.35 10.36 4.60
CA ILE A 93 0.31 9.39 4.21
C ILE A 93 0.86 8.39 3.19
N VAL A 94 0.61 7.11 3.45
CA VAL A 94 0.96 6.00 2.56
C VAL A 94 -0.34 5.30 2.13
N ASP A 95 -0.63 5.31 0.84
CA ASP A 95 -1.85 4.78 0.22
C ASP A 95 -1.50 3.60 -0.69
N LEU A 96 -1.86 2.41 -0.25
CA LEU A 96 -1.46 1.15 -0.85
C LEU A 96 -2.68 0.41 -1.38
N THR A 97 -2.69 0.08 -2.66
CA THR A 97 -3.74 -0.75 -3.28
C THR A 97 -3.10 -2.00 -3.87
N VAL A 98 -3.56 -3.17 -3.43
CA VAL A 98 -3.06 -4.48 -3.83
C VAL A 98 -4.22 -5.43 -4.13
N PRO A 99 -4.01 -6.52 -4.89
CA PRO A 99 -5.04 -7.54 -5.09
C PRO A 99 -5.41 -8.17 -3.76
N HIS A 100 -6.71 -8.37 -3.55
CA HIS A 100 -7.19 -9.15 -2.42
C HIS A 100 -6.92 -10.65 -2.67
N PHE A 101 -6.61 -11.43 -1.64
CA PHE A 101 -6.28 -12.85 -1.78
C PHE A 101 -7.43 -13.67 -2.41
N SER A 102 -8.68 -13.24 -2.28
CA SER A 102 -9.81 -13.92 -2.92
C SER A 102 -10.01 -13.55 -4.39
N ASN A 103 -9.23 -12.60 -4.93
CA ASN A 103 -9.28 -12.25 -6.34
C ASN A 103 -8.79 -13.43 -7.19
N PRO A 104 -9.63 -14.03 -8.07
CA PRO A 104 -9.21 -15.17 -8.87
C PRO A 104 -8.04 -14.87 -9.82
N TYR A 105 -7.88 -13.61 -10.23
CA TYR A 105 -6.76 -13.20 -11.08
C TYR A 105 -5.43 -13.10 -10.33
N TYR A 106 -5.47 -13.03 -8.98
CA TYR A 106 -4.27 -13.04 -8.16
C TYR A 106 -3.40 -14.27 -8.43
N PHE A 107 -4.02 -15.45 -8.51
CA PHE A 107 -3.32 -16.71 -8.73
C PHE A 107 -2.89 -16.94 -10.17
N SER A 108 -3.34 -16.12 -11.12
CA SER A 108 -2.98 -16.23 -12.54
C SER A 108 -1.68 -15.54 -12.88
N ASP A 109 -1.18 -14.66 -12.02
CA ASP A 109 0.08 -13.97 -12.22
C ASP A 109 1.22 -14.71 -11.50
N PRO A 110 2.20 -15.30 -12.25
CA PRO A 110 3.29 -16.07 -11.66
C PRO A 110 4.30 -15.22 -10.88
N THR A 111 4.22 -13.90 -10.98
CA THR A 111 5.12 -12.96 -10.29
C THR A 111 4.62 -12.53 -8.92
N HIS A 112 3.37 -12.85 -8.56
CA HIS A 112 2.84 -12.58 -7.23
C HIS A 112 3.52 -13.45 -6.16
N ARG A 113 4.04 -12.82 -5.12
CA ARG A 113 4.80 -13.46 -4.03
C ARG A 113 3.98 -13.68 -2.76
N ARG A 114 3.02 -12.78 -2.48
CA ARG A 114 2.25 -12.84 -1.24
C ARG A 114 0.81 -12.38 -1.39
N PRO A 115 -0.14 -13.08 -0.75
CA PRO A 115 -1.52 -12.65 -0.69
C PRO A 115 -1.71 -11.49 0.30
N PHE A 116 -2.72 -10.65 0.04
CA PHE A 116 -3.14 -9.57 0.92
C PHE A 116 -4.61 -9.73 1.31
N GLY A 117 -4.92 -9.52 2.58
CA GLY A 117 -6.25 -9.47 3.17
C GLY A 117 -6.34 -8.35 4.20
N LEU A 118 -7.46 -8.21 4.87
CA LEU A 118 -7.75 -7.12 5.83
C LEU A 118 -6.64 -6.88 6.85
N TYR A 119 -6.04 -7.96 7.34
CA TYR A 119 -5.09 -7.91 8.45
C TYR A 119 -3.64 -7.76 8.03
N THR A 120 -3.31 -7.79 6.74
CA THR A 120 -1.91 -7.82 6.29
C THR A 120 -1.13 -6.61 6.80
N MET A 121 -1.69 -5.40 6.72
CA MET A 121 -0.99 -4.20 7.22
C MET A 121 -1.04 -4.05 8.74
N CYS A 122 -1.89 -4.78 9.46
CA CYS A 122 -1.92 -4.77 10.91
C CYS A 122 -0.61 -5.28 11.55
N TYR A 123 0.19 -6.08 10.81
CA TYR A 123 1.51 -6.51 11.28
C TYR A 123 2.55 -5.39 11.32
N TYR A 124 2.36 -4.34 10.52
CA TYR A 124 3.28 -3.19 10.40
C TYR A 124 2.74 -1.91 11.03
N CYS A 125 1.49 -1.94 11.50
CA CYS A 125 0.78 -0.76 11.99
C CYS A 125 0.33 -0.92 13.43
N THR A 126 0.13 0.21 14.11
CA THR A 126 -0.78 0.26 15.26
C THR A 126 -2.19 0.10 14.68
N ASP A 127 -2.83 -1.04 15.00
CA ASP A 127 -4.18 -1.33 14.54
C ASP A 127 -5.17 -1.20 15.68
N ARG A 128 -6.17 -0.32 15.49
CA ARG A 128 -7.32 -0.14 16.37
C ARG A 128 -8.65 -0.31 15.62
N LEU A 129 -8.59 -0.69 14.33
CA LEU A 129 -9.77 -0.76 13.47
C LEU A 129 -10.54 -2.07 13.62
N PHE A 130 -9.82 -3.18 13.79
CA PHE A 130 -10.39 -4.52 13.75
C PHE A 130 -10.50 -5.15 15.15
N SER A 131 -11.46 -6.07 15.31
CA SER A 131 -11.65 -6.81 16.55
C SER A 131 -10.56 -7.85 16.80
N ARG A 132 -10.15 -8.56 15.73
CA ARG A 132 -9.06 -9.54 15.77
C ARG A 132 -7.71 -8.83 15.89
N ARG A 133 -6.89 -9.26 16.87
CA ARG A 133 -5.51 -8.79 17.03
C ARG A 133 -4.53 -9.76 16.38
N VAL A 134 -3.56 -9.22 15.64
CA VAL A 134 -2.48 -10.02 15.05
C VAL A 134 -1.27 -10.08 15.98
N PRO A 135 -0.54 -11.21 16.01
CA PRO A 135 0.72 -11.30 16.75
C PRO A 135 1.80 -10.43 16.11
N ARG A 136 2.66 -9.84 16.90
CA ARG A 136 3.66 -8.89 16.40
C ARG A 136 4.94 -9.51 15.86
N TYR A 137 5.23 -10.74 16.18
CA TYR A 137 6.46 -11.46 15.77
C TYR A 137 7.76 -10.65 15.94
N GLY A 138 7.81 -9.78 16.96
CA GLY A 138 8.96 -8.89 17.18
C GLY A 138 9.03 -7.67 16.27
N LEU A 139 7.99 -7.40 15.47
CA LEU A 139 7.89 -6.20 14.65
C LEU A 139 7.32 -5.03 15.47
N ASP A 140 8.02 -3.91 15.49
CA ASP A 140 7.48 -2.67 16.02
C ASP A 140 6.51 -2.04 15.01
N PRO A 141 5.41 -1.42 15.47
CA PRO A 141 4.50 -0.72 14.59
C PRO A 141 5.19 0.51 14.00
N LEU A 142 5.23 0.58 12.68
CA LEU A 142 5.89 1.63 11.92
C LEU A 142 4.92 2.77 11.54
N PHE A 143 3.63 2.43 11.45
CA PHE A 143 2.56 3.32 11.00
C PHE A 143 1.32 3.15 11.90
N ASP A 144 0.39 4.10 11.79
CA ASP A 144 -0.98 3.93 12.25
C ASP A 144 -1.88 3.60 11.06
N LEU A 145 -2.71 2.56 11.18
CA LEU A 145 -3.66 2.17 10.15
C LEU A 145 -4.91 3.04 10.25
N LEU A 146 -5.12 3.92 9.27
CA LEU A 146 -6.24 4.86 9.25
C LEU A 146 -7.50 4.26 8.64
N ASN A 147 -7.34 3.56 7.52
CA ASN A 147 -8.46 2.99 6.79
C ASN A 147 -8.08 1.73 6.02
N VAL A 148 -9.06 0.85 5.85
CA VAL A 148 -9.00 -0.29 4.93
C VAL A 148 -10.30 -0.32 4.16
N ASP A 149 -10.21 -0.40 2.82
CA ASP A 149 -11.36 -0.53 1.94
C ASP A 149 -11.25 -1.81 1.08
N LEU A 150 -12.29 -2.60 1.07
CA LEU A 150 -12.45 -3.73 0.15
C LEU A 150 -13.08 -3.24 -1.15
N VAL A 151 -12.40 -3.43 -2.28
CA VAL A 151 -12.78 -2.87 -3.58
C VAL A 151 -13.27 -3.96 -4.51
N PHE A 152 -14.51 -3.79 -5.00
CA PHE A 152 -15.16 -4.73 -5.91
C PHE A 152 -15.24 -4.11 -7.30
N LYS A 153 -14.58 -4.74 -8.29
CA LYS A 153 -14.54 -4.27 -9.67
C LYS A 153 -15.17 -5.26 -10.63
N SER A 154 -15.68 -4.75 -11.72
CA SER A 154 -16.09 -5.52 -12.89
C SER A 154 -15.80 -4.72 -14.15
N PRO A 155 -15.01 -5.26 -15.09
CA PRO A 155 -14.70 -4.53 -16.31
C PRO A 155 -15.93 -4.38 -17.21
N PRO A 156 -16.00 -3.31 -18.01
CA PRO A 156 -16.98 -3.16 -19.08
C PRO A 156 -16.94 -4.34 -20.05
N PRO A 157 -18.06 -4.66 -20.75
CA PRO A 157 -19.35 -3.98 -20.76
C PRO A 157 -20.37 -4.52 -19.72
N ARG A 158 -19.92 -5.17 -18.66
CA ARG A 158 -20.80 -5.89 -17.71
C ARG A 158 -21.40 -4.95 -16.65
N TYR A 159 -22.23 -3.99 -17.08
CA TYR A 159 -22.75 -2.93 -16.21
C TYR A 159 -23.64 -3.40 -15.06
N LEU A 160 -24.48 -4.43 -15.26
CA LEU A 160 -25.31 -5.01 -14.19
C LEU A 160 -24.45 -5.63 -13.10
N ARG A 161 -23.42 -6.38 -13.52
CA ARG A 161 -22.45 -6.97 -12.57
C ARG A 161 -21.65 -5.88 -11.86
N TYR A 162 -21.30 -4.79 -12.54
CA TYR A 162 -20.65 -3.65 -11.93
C TYR A 162 -21.52 -3.01 -10.86
N GLY A 163 -22.79 -2.71 -11.17
CA GLY A 163 -23.76 -2.15 -10.21
C GLY A 163 -23.95 -3.04 -8.99
N PHE A 164 -24.14 -4.36 -9.19
CA PHE A 164 -24.23 -5.33 -8.10
C PHE A 164 -22.95 -5.30 -7.22
N LYS A 165 -21.76 -5.35 -7.83
CA LYS A 165 -20.49 -5.31 -7.10
C LYS A 165 -20.30 -4.00 -6.32
N LYS A 166 -20.80 -2.86 -6.82
CA LYS A 166 -20.76 -1.59 -6.09
C LYS A 166 -21.73 -1.57 -4.91
N ALA A 167 -22.89 -2.18 -5.02
CA ALA A 167 -23.81 -2.36 -3.88
C ALA A 167 -23.17 -3.25 -2.81
N VAL A 168 -22.56 -4.39 -3.20
CA VAL A 168 -21.80 -5.24 -2.28
C VAL A 168 -20.67 -4.47 -1.61
N GLN A 169 -19.91 -3.68 -2.37
CA GLN A 169 -18.84 -2.83 -1.84
C GLN A 169 -19.35 -1.87 -0.76
N ALA A 170 -20.49 -1.21 -1.01
CA ALA A 170 -21.07 -0.27 -0.05
C ALA A 170 -21.50 -1.00 1.25
N ILE A 171 -22.11 -2.17 1.15
CA ILE A 171 -22.51 -2.98 2.30
C ILE A 171 -21.28 -3.46 3.08
N VAL A 172 -20.31 -4.06 2.39
CA VAL A 172 -19.11 -4.63 3.02
C VAL A 172 -18.28 -3.54 3.72
N ASN A 173 -18.16 -2.36 3.13
CA ASN A 173 -17.43 -1.25 3.74
C ASN A 173 -18.29 -0.36 4.66
N SER A 174 -19.52 -0.75 5.00
CA SER A 174 -20.38 0.02 5.91
C SER A 174 -19.89 0.04 7.36
N GLY A 175 -19.00 -0.90 7.72
CA GLY A 175 -18.37 -0.96 9.03
C GLY A 175 -17.31 -2.04 9.11
N ARG A 176 -16.44 -1.95 10.12
CA ARG A 176 -15.31 -2.90 10.29
C ARG A 176 -15.80 -4.33 10.55
N TRP A 177 -16.83 -4.47 11.36
CA TRP A 177 -17.47 -5.78 11.59
C TRP A 177 -17.94 -6.43 10.26
N MET A 178 -18.53 -5.64 9.36
CA MET A 178 -18.96 -6.14 8.05
C MET A 178 -17.80 -6.56 7.17
N GLN A 179 -16.66 -5.86 7.23
CA GLN A 179 -15.45 -6.26 6.52
C GLN A 179 -14.90 -7.58 7.06
N GLU A 180 -14.81 -7.72 8.40
CA GLU A 180 -14.36 -8.96 9.07
C GLU A 180 -15.30 -10.13 8.73
N PHE A 181 -16.62 -9.94 8.85
CA PHE A 181 -17.62 -10.94 8.49
C PHE A 181 -17.52 -11.36 7.02
N TYR A 182 -17.34 -10.39 6.12
CA TYR A 182 -17.18 -10.67 4.69
C TYR A 182 -15.91 -11.51 4.43
N GLU A 183 -14.78 -11.13 4.98
CA GLU A 183 -13.52 -11.86 4.75
C GLU A 183 -13.57 -13.27 5.33
N GLU A 184 -14.20 -13.45 6.49
CA GLU A 184 -14.33 -14.76 7.14
C GLU A 184 -15.32 -15.71 6.41
N MET A 185 -16.47 -15.19 5.96
CA MET A 185 -17.58 -16.03 5.55
C MET A 185 -17.89 -16.00 4.04
N LEU A 186 -17.60 -14.88 3.36
CA LEU A 186 -18.15 -14.63 2.02
C LEU A 186 -17.10 -14.43 0.93
N CYS A 187 -15.84 -14.22 1.27
CA CYS A 187 -14.83 -13.76 0.32
C CYS A 187 -14.59 -14.73 -0.86
N PHE A 188 -14.81 -16.03 -0.68
CA PHE A 188 -14.69 -17.03 -1.75
C PHE A 188 -15.97 -17.23 -2.55
N VAL A 189 -17.12 -16.75 -2.06
CA VAL A 189 -18.40 -16.77 -2.78
C VAL A 189 -18.57 -15.51 -3.62
N LEU A 190 -18.19 -14.38 -3.09
CA LEU A 190 -18.22 -13.06 -3.73
C LEU A 190 -16.81 -12.43 -3.73
N PRO A 191 -15.89 -12.87 -4.59
CA PRO A 191 -14.51 -12.44 -4.53
C PRO A 191 -14.32 -10.93 -4.61
N CYS A 192 -13.51 -10.40 -3.68
CA CYS A 192 -13.04 -9.03 -3.70
C CYS A 192 -11.93 -8.87 -4.75
N TYR A 193 -11.84 -7.70 -5.38
CA TYR A 193 -10.84 -7.46 -6.41
C TYR A 193 -9.53 -6.92 -5.84
N GLU A 194 -9.63 -5.89 -5.00
CA GLU A 194 -8.48 -5.22 -4.37
C GLU A 194 -8.79 -4.91 -2.90
N VAL A 195 -7.74 -4.78 -2.13
CA VAL A 195 -7.77 -4.13 -0.81
C VAL A 195 -6.90 -2.89 -0.85
N ARG A 196 -7.43 -1.79 -0.33
CA ARG A 196 -6.73 -0.52 -0.20
C ARG A 196 -6.50 -0.22 1.27
N PHE A 197 -5.27 0.11 1.60
CA PHE A 197 -4.84 0.52 2.93
C PHE A 197 -4.40 1.97 2.92
N VAL A 198 -4.86 2.75 3.89
CA VAL A 198 -4.37 4.11 4.12
C VAL A 198 -3.67 4.12 5.47
N LEU A 199 -2.39 4.41 5.44
CA LEU A 199 -1.51 4.43 6.61
C LEU A 199 -1.04 5.87 6.84
N VAL A 200 -0.74 6.19 8.09
CA VAL A 200 -0.03 7.43 8.44
C VAL A 200 1.24 7.11 9.22
N ARG A 201 2.33 7.79 8.90
CA ARG A 201 3.57 7.68 9.67
C ARG A 201 3.34 8.27 11.06
N SER A 202 3.49 7.44 12.10
CA SER A 202 3.27 7.85 13.48
C SER A 202 4.22 8.99 13.89
N ASN A 203 3.74 9.94 14.66
CA ASN A 203 4.52 11.08 15.13
C ASN A 203 5.54 10.71 16.22
N GLU A 204 5.32 9.58 16.90
CA GLU A 204 6.24 9.07 17.92
C GLU A 204 7.04 7.91 17.33
N GLY A 205 8.35 8.01 17.34
CA GLY A 205 9.22 6.84 17.18
C GLY A 205 8.79 5.81 18.23
N GLY A 206 8.40 4.61 17.80
CA GLY A 206 7.75 3.56 18.57
C GLY A 206 8.26 3.35 19.99
N GLY A 207 7.87 4.25 20.87
CA GLY A 207 8.10 4.17 22.31
C GLY A 207 6.94 3.43 22.94
N THR A 208 7.14 2.15 23.19
CA THR A 208 6.25 1.28 23.95
C THR A 208 5.99 1.89 25.33
N LYS A 209 4.85 2.56 25.53
CA LYS A 209 4.28 2.56 26.89
C LYS A 209 3.70 1.16 27.11
N ARG A 210 4.49 0.30 27.75
CA ARG A 210 4.00 -0.91 28.38
C ARG A 210 2.93 -0.48 29.40
N ILE A 211 1.73 -0.98 29.25
CA ILE A 211 0.76 -1.17 30.33
C ILE A 211 0.63 -2.67 30.50
#